data_1f70ea499e36b5a3c876a74442b1c263
#
_entry.id   1f70ea499e36b5a3c876a74442b1c263
#
_cell.length_a   1.000
_cell.length_b   1.000
_cell.length_c   1.000
_cell.angle_alpha   90.00
_cell.angle_beta   90.00
_cell.angle_gamma   90.00
#
_symmetry.space_group_name_H-M   'P 1'
#
loop_
_entity.id
_entity.type
_entity.pdbx_description
1 polymer ?
#
loop_
_entity_poly.entity_id
_entity_poly.type
_entity_poly.pdbx_seq_one_letter_code
_entity_poly.pdbx_strand_id
1 'polypeptide(L)'
;MTIDEKYMRRCIQLARNGICHAAPNPMVGAVIVRDGKIIGEGYHVRCGEGHAEVNAIASVKDESLLKDATIYVSLEPCSHYGKTPPCADLIIRKGIPRVVVGCVDPFSLVAGRGIQKLRDAGIEVTVGVLEKECRELIRAFVTFNLKKRPYITLKWAQSADGFLDIRREDGNAVRLSTPLSTLAVHKMRAEQKAILVGRRTALLDNPSLTVREWYGQNPLRLVIDRQLTLPTHLHLFDGSTPTLVFTEKEKAATQILTYVTLDFGQNILPQIMQVLFYEQKIQTLLVEGGSQTLQAFLEQGLWDEAFIEHARVTLHDGIPAPLLPHGQESRFFFRDGALIQHCRHAE
;
A
#
# COMPACT_ATOMS: atom_id res chain seq x y z
N MET A 1 10.19 20.71 -17.43
CA MET A 1 8.98 19.86 -17.47
C MET A 1 8.45 19.90 -18.89
N THR A 2 8.47 18.76 -19.58
CA THR A 2 7.92 18.62 -20.93
C THR A 2 6.38 18.61 -20.91
N ILE A 3 5.76 18.71 -22.09
CA ILE A 3 4.31 18.62 -22.19
C ILE A 3 3.79 17.23 -21.78
N ASP A 4 4.52 16.17 -22.15
CA ASP A 4 4.16 14.79 -21.79
C ASP A 4 4.30 14.56 -20.27
N GLU A 5 5.34 15.09 -19.62
CA GLU A 5 5.48 15.04 -18.16
C GLU A 5 4.34 15.76 -17.44
N LYS A 6 3.86 16.89 -18.00
CA LYS A 6 2.72 17.63 -17.42
C LYS A 6 1.48 16.73 -17.31
N TYR A 7 1.08 16.08 -18.41
CA TYR A 7 -0.11 15.24 -18.45
C TYR A 7 0.10 13.90 -17.73
N MET A 8 1.30 13.30 -17.78
CA MET A 8 1.62 12.11 -17.01
C MET A 8 1.54 12.39 -15.50
N ARG A 9 1.98 13.56 -15.04
CA ARG A 9 1.82 13.97 -13.64
C ARG A 9 0.34 14.04 -13.24
N ARG A 10 -0.54 14.48 -14.16
CA ARG A 10 -1.99 14.43 -13.94
C ARG A 10 -2.51 13.00 -13.84
N CYS A 11 -2.04 12.08 -14.68
CA CYS A 11 -2.37 10.65 -14.56
C CYS A 11 -2.00 10.10 -13.17
N ILE A 12 -0.79 10.41 -12.68
CA ILE A 12 -0.33 10.00 -11.34
C ILE A 12 -1.22 10.58 -10.23
N GLN A 13 -1.64 11.84 -10.34
CA GLN A 13 -2.57 12.47 -9.38
C GLN A 13 -3.91 11.74 -9.33
N LEU A 14 -4.49 11.46 -10.51
CA LEU A 14 -5.77 10.74 -10.63
C LEU A 14 -5.67 9.32 -10.06
N ALA A 15 -4.60 8.58 -10.39
CA ALA A 15 -4.38 7.21 -9.94
C ALA A 15 -4.39 7.08 -8.41
N ARG A 16 -3.85 8.07 -7.68
CA ARG A 16 -3.83 8.08 -6.21
C ARG A 16 -5.22 8.04 -5.57
N ASN A 17 -6.27 8.47 -6.28
CA ASN A 17 -7.64 8.35 -5.78
C ASN A 17 -8.10 6.89 -5.65
N GLY A 18 -7.45 5.94 -6.34
CA GLY A 18 -7.72 4.51 -6.24
C GLY A 18 -7.10 3.80 -5.04
N ILE A 19 -6.30 4.48 -4.20
CA ILE A 19 -5.46 3.84 -3.16
C ILE A 19 -6.23 2.92 -2.21
N CYS A 20 -7.46 3.27 -1.83
CA CYS A 20 -8.27 2.48 -0.90
C CYS A 20 -9.00 1.30 -1.56
N HIS A 21 -9.23 1.33 -2.89
CA HIS A 21 -10.19 0.44 -3.54
C HIS A 21 -9.66 -0.29 -4.78
N ALA A 22 -8.59 0.18 -5.41
CA ALA A 22 -8.04 -0.44 -6.62
C ALA A 22 -7.51 -1.85 -6.39
N ALA A 23 -6.87 -2.11 -5.23
CA ALA A 23 -6.31 -3.43 -4.93
C ALA A 23 -7.38 -4.56 -5.02
N PRO A 24 -7.03 -5.73 -5.58
CA PRO A 24 -5.69 -6.20 -5.96
C PRO A 24 -5.13 -5.67 -7.28
N ASN A 25 -5.86 -4.86 -8.04
CA ASN A 25 -5.36 -4.21 -9.24
C ASN A 25 -4.43 -3.04 -8.91
N PRO A 26 -3.51 -2.66 -9.83
CA PRO A 26 -2.67 -1.49 -9.62
C PRO A 26 -3.46 -0.18 -9.68
N MET A 27 -2.95 0.85 -9.01
CA MET A 27 -3.45 2.21 -9.17
C MET A 27 -3.02 2.75 -10.53
N VAL A 28 -3.99 3.05 -11.40
CA VAL A 28 -3.74 3.58 -12.74
C VAL A 28 -4.59 4.82 -12.95
N GLY A 29 -4.01 5.83 -13.63
CA GLY A 29 -4.72 7.03 -14.09
C GLY A 29 -4.47 7.26 -15.56
N ALA A 30 -5.46 7.80 -16.24
CA ALA A 30 -5.40 8.14 -17.66
C ALA A 30 -5.96 9.52 -17.93
N VAL A 31 -5.37 10.21 -18.91
CA VAL A 31 -5.78 11.55 -19.36
C VAL A 31 -5.80 11.58 -20.88
N ILE A 32 -6.83 12.15 -21.47
CA ILE A 32 -6.96 12.32 -22.91
C ILE A 32 -6.84 13.80 -23.25
N VAL A 33 -5.95 14.12 -24.17
CA VAL A 33 -5.60 15.50 -24.53
C VAL A 33 -5.76 15.71 -26.03
N ARG A 34 -6.40 16.82 -26.40
CA ARG A 34 -6.47 17.35 -27.78
C ARG A 34 -6.17 18.84 -27.77
N ASP A 35 -5.33 19.31 -28.69
CA ASP A 35 -4.95 20.73 -28.83
C ASP A 35 -4.53 21.41 -27.52
N GLY A 36 -3.74 20.66 -26.71
CA GLY A 36 -3.25 21.13 -25.39
C GLY A 36 -4.32 21.20 -24.29
N LYS A 37 -5.56 20.75 -24.55
CA LYS A 37 -6.66 20.71 -23.58
C LYS A 37 -6.99 19.28 -23.18
N ILE A 38 -7.22 19.08 -21.90
CA ILE A 38 -7.74 17.80 -21.39
C ILE A 38 -9.21 17.71 -21.77
N ILE A 39 -9.58 16.66 -22.50
CA ILE A 39 -10.95 16.37 -22.95
C ILE A 39 -11.56 15.17 -22.22
N GLY A 40 -10.75 14.34 -21.56
CA GLY A 40 -11.19 13.21 -20.73
C GLY A 40 -10.17 12.83 -19.68
N GLU A 41 -10.65 12.37 -18.54
CA GLU A 41 -9.85 11.93 -17.40
C GLU A 41 -10.48 10.71 -16.73
N GLY A 42 -9.66 9.80 -16.24
CA GLY A 42 -10.12 8.64 -15.49
C GLY A 42 -9.04 8.01 -14.64
N TYR A 43 -9.45 7.23 -13.69
CA TYR A 43 -8.56 6.37 -12.90
C TYR A 43 -9.26 5.05 -12.59
N HIS A 44 -8.50 4.03 -12.22
CA HIS A 44 -9.08 2.76 -11.78
C HIS A 44 -9.67 2.92 -10.38
N VAL A 45 -10.99 3.00 -10.30
CA VAL A 45 -11.73 3.34 -9.07
C VAL A 45 -11.73 2.17 -8.10
N ARG A 46 -12.13 0.97 -8.60
CA ARG A 46 -12.29 -0.23 -7.78
C ARG A 46 -12.01 -1.49 -8.60
N CYS A 47 -11.42 -2.49 -7.95
CA CYS A 47 -11.21 -3.81 -8.55
C CYS A 47 -12.56 -4.39 -9.07
N GLY A 48 -12.53 -4.87 -10.33
CA GLY A 48 -13.71 -5.39 -11.02
C GLY A 48 -14.52 -4.36 -11.83
N GLU A 49 -14.22 -3.07 -11.69
CA GLU A 49 -14.80 -1.98 -12.47
C GLU A 49 -13.88 -1.58 -13.65
N GLY A 50 -14.29 -0.56 -14.43
CA GLY A 50 -13.53 -0.07 -15.58
C GLY A 50 -12.11 0.36 -15.23
N HIS A 51 -11.16 0.04 -16.10
CA HIS A 51 -9.79 0.53 -15.99
C HIS A 51 -9.71 2.03 -16.25
N ALA A 52 -8.59 2.66 -15.95
CA ALA A 52 -8.39 4.10 -16.08
C ALA A 52 -8.67 4.60 -17.51
N GLU A 53 -8.24 3.85 -18.52
CA GLU A 53 -8.43 4.16 -19.93
C GLU A 53 -9.90 4.12 -20.31
N VAL A 54 -10.64 3.11 -19.82
CA VAL A 54 -12.10 2.99 -20.02
C VAL A 54 -12.81 4.21 -19.44
N ASN A 55 -12.48 4.56 -18.20
CA ASN A 55 -13.09 5.68 -17.50
C ASN A 55 -12.72 7.03 -18.16
N ALA A 56 -11.46 7.20 -18.61
CA ALA A 56 -11.02 8.39 -19.31
C ALA A 56 -11.77 8.57 -20.66
N ILE A 57 -11.88 7.49 -21.45
CA ILE A 57 -12.61 7.53 -22.73
C ILE A 57 -14.10 7.80 -22.49
N ALA A 58 -14.72 7.16 -21.51
CA ALA A 58 -16.12 7.37 -21.16
C ALA A 58 -16.44 8.79 -20.69
N SER A 59 -15.45 9.52 -20.17
CA SER A 59 -15.61 10.91 -19.73
C SER A 59 -15.56 11.94 -20.87
N VAL A 60 -15.16 11.53 -22.07
CA VAL A 60 -15.10 12.42 -23.25
C VAL A 60 -16.51 12.66 -23.77
N LYS A 61 -16.92 13.94 -23.85
CA LYS A 61 -18.26 14.32 -24.26
C LYS A 61 -18.53 14.09 -25.75
N ASP A 62 -17.54 14.34 -26.58
CA ASP A 62 -17.59 14.17 -28.04
C ASP A 62 -16.50 13.17 -28.47
N GLU A 63 -16.90 11.95 -28.71
CA GLU A 63 -15.98 10.88 -29.08
C GLU A 63 -15.27 11.11 -30.42
N SER A 64 -15.79 11.96 -31.30
CA SER A 64 -15.15 12.29 -32.57
C SER A 64 -13.78 12.93 -32.39
N LEU A 65 -13.57 13.61 -31.25
CA LEU A 65 -12.32 14.26 -30.88
C LEU A 65 -11.17 13.26 -30.57
N LEU A 66 -11.50 12.00 -30.30
CA LEU A 66 -10.51 10.97 -29.99
C LEU A 66 -9.55 10.67 -31.14
N LYS A 67 -10.00 10.88 -32.38
CA LYS A 67 -9.21 10.59 -33.59
C LYS A 67 -8.00 11.54 -33.80
N ASP A 68 -7.99 12.67 -33.07
CA ASP A 68 -6.90 13.66 -33.11
C ASP A 68 -6.28 13.84 -31.69
N ALA A 69 -6.58 12.94 -30.75
CA ALA A 69 -6.16 13.07 -29.37
C ALA A 69 -4.94 12.20 -29.03
N THR A 70 -4.29 12.55 -27.93
CA THR A 70 -3.28 11.72 -27.26
C THR A 70 -3.84 11.20 -25.95
N ILE A 71 -3.73 9.90 -25.68
CA ILE A 71 -4.02 9.33 -24.37
C ILE A 71 -2.72 9.12 -23.60
N TYR A 72 -2.68 9.60 -22.37
CA TYR A 72 -1.63 9.39 -21.38
C TYR A 72 -2.13 8.37 -20.38
N VAL A 73 -1.30 7.40 -20.02
CA VAL A 73 -1.63 6.38 -19.01
C VAL A 73 -0.40 6.06 -18.16
N SER A 74 -0.58 6.00 -16.85
CA SER A 74 0.54 5.80 -15.91
C SER A 74 1.14 4.40 -15.93
N LEU A 75 0.43 3.39 -16.47
CA LEU A 75 0.85 2.02 -16.62
C LEU A 75 0.48 1.51 -18.02
N GLU A 76 1.26 0.59 -18.56
CA GLU A 76 1.00 -0.07 -19.84
C GLU A 76 -0.46 -0.54 -19.96
N PRO A 77 -1.19 -0.19 -21.04
CA PRO A 77 -2.54 -0.68 -21.30
C PRO A 77 -2.57 -2.20 -21.42
N CYS A 78 -3.49 -2.86 -20.72
CA CYS A 78 -3.59 -4.31 -20.72
C CYS A 78 -3.90 -4.86 -22.13
N SER A 79 -3.33 -6.04 -22.45
CA SER A 79 -3.47 -6.72 -23.75
C SER A 79 -4.19 -8.06 -23.67
N HIS A 80 -4.43 -8.58 -22.47
CA HIS A 80 -5.10 -9.88 -22.27
C HIS A 80 -6.59 -9.73 -22.01
N TYR A 81 -7.37 -10.71 -22.47
CA TYR A 81 -8.79 -10.79 -22.18
C TYR A 81 -9.00 -11.29 -20.74
N GLY A 82 -9.60 -10.44 -19.92
CA GLY A 82 -10.06 -10.77 -18.58
C GLY A 82 -11.59 -10.78 -18.52
N LYS A 83 -12.17 -10.16 -17.51
CA LYS A 83 -13.63 -9.94 -17.41
C LYS A 83 -14.13 -8.92 -18.44
N THR A 84 -13.26 -8.06 -18.94
CA THR A 84 -13.53 -7.03 -19.94
C THR A 84 -12.52 -7.13 -21.08
N PRO A 85 -12.86 -6.62 -22.30
CA PRO A 85 -11.89 -6.52 -23.38
C PRO A 85 -10.66 -5.68 -22.99
N PRO A 86 -9.46 -5.98 -23.54
CA PRO A 86 -8.23 -5.26 -23.23
C PRO A 86 -8.32 -3.77 -23.55
N CYS A 87 -7.65 -2.94 -22.73
CA CYS A 87 -7.59 -1.49 -22.94
C CYS A 87 -6.86 -1.14 -24.23
N ALA A 88 -5.83 -1.89 -24.62
CA ALA A 88 -5.16 -1.71 -25.92
C ALA A 88 -6.15 -1.84 -27.09
N ASP A 89 -7.05 -2.85 -27.07
CA ASP A 89 -8.09 -3.01 -28.09
C ASP A 89 -9.10 -1.88 -28.11
N LEU A 90 -9.45 -1.34 -26.93
CA LEU A 90 -10.34 -0.19 -26.83
C LEU A 90 -9.72 1.05 -27.46
N ILE A 91 -8.45 1.35 -27.17
CA ILE A 91 -7.70 2.47 -27.72
C ILE A 91 -7.64 2.37 -29.26
N ILE A 92 -7.31 1.19 -29.80
CA ILE A 92 -7.28 0.92 -31.25
C ILE A 92 -8.66 1.16 -31.86
N ARG A 93 -9.69 0.56 -31.30
CA ARG A 93 -11.07 0.68 -31.81
C ARG A 93 -11.59 2.13 -31.80
N LYS A 94 -11.17 2.95 -30.82
CA LYS A 94 -11.53 4.37 -30.73
C LYS A 94 -10.71 5.25 -31.68
N GLY A 95 -9.68 4.71 -32.33
CA GLY A 95 -8.85 5.40 -33.32
C GLY A 95 -7.97 6.50 -32.70
N ILE A 96 -7.52 6.34 -31.47
CA ILE A 96 -6.62 7.30 -30.81
C ILE A 96 -5.22 7.14 -31.41
N PRO A 97 -4.65 8.16 -32.08
CA PRO A 97 -3.42 8.01 -32.89
C PRO A 97 -2.13 7.97 -32.05
N ARG A 98 -2.13 8.46 -30.81
CA ARG A 98 -0.95 8.57 -29.98
C ARG A 98 -1.22 8.14 -28.53
N VAL A 99 -0.31 7.32 -28.00
CA VAL A 99 -0.35 6.82 -26.59
C VAL A 99 0.97 7.15 -25.90
N VAL A 100 0.89 7.73 -24.71
CA VAL A 100 2.04 8.00 -23.84
C VAL A 100 1.91 7.18 -22.57
N VAL A 101 2.88 6.29 -22.33
CA VAL A 101 2.90 5.32 -21.22
C VAL A 101 3.94 5.75 -20.19
N GLY A 102 3.55 5.75 -18.91
CA GLY A 102 4.43 6.05 -17.79
C GLY A 102 5.46 4.95 -17.55
N CYS A 103 5.01 3.74 -17.28
CA CYS A 103 5.88 2.58 -17.09
C CYS A 103 5.28 1.31 -17.73
N VAL A 104 6.16 0.35 -18.06
CA VAL A 104 5.78 -0.99 -18.54
C VAL A 104 5.23 -1.79 -17.36
N ASP A 105 4.24 -2.64 -17.59
CA ASP A 105 3.76 -3.58 -16.58
C ASP A 105 4.86 -4.60 -16.27
N PRO A 106 5.32 -4.71 -15.01
CA PRO A 106 6.39 -5.64 -14.65
C PRO A 106 5.97 -7.11 -14.68
N PHE A 107 4.69 -7.41 -14.85
CA PHE A 107 4.19 -8.78 -14.89
C PHE A 107 4.54 -9.42 -16.23
N SER A 108 5.38 -10.45 -16.21
CA SER A 108 6.00 -11.07 -17.40
C SER A 108 5.03 -11.56 -18.47
N LEU A 109 3.79 -11.89 -18.09
CA LEU A 109 2.75 -12.30 -19.04
C LEU A 109 2.15 -11.14 -19.84
N VAL A 110 2.42 -9.88 -19.43
CA VAL A 110 1.84 -8.67 -20.02
C VAL A 110 2.93 -7.75 -20.56
N ALA A 111 4.10 -7.78 -19.96
CA ALA A 111 5.22 -6.85 -20.20
C ALA A 111 5.48 -6.58 -21.69
N GLY A 112 5.22 -5.36 -22.13
CA GLY A 112 5.43 -4.89 -23.49
C GLY A 112 4.40 -5.35 -24.52
N ARG A 113 3.50 -6.27 -24.22
CA ARG A 113 2.52 -6.80 -25.19
C ARG A 113 1.44 -5.78 -25.56
N GLY A 114 0.98 -4.98 -24.60
CA GLY A 114 0.04 -3.90 -24.85
C GLY A 114 0.64 -2.82 -25.73
N ILE A 115 1.87 -2.42 -25.43
CA ILE A 115 2.66 -1.46 -26.21
C ILE A 115 2.88 -1.99 -27.63
N GLN A 116 3.32 -3.25 -27.78
CA GLN A 116 3.55 -3.85 -29.09
C GLN A 116 2.26 -3.90 -29.93
N LYS A 117 1.15 -4.31 -29.32
CA LYS A 117 -0.15 -4.36 -30.01
C LYS A 117 -0.62 -3.00 -30.52
N LEU A 118 -0.39 -1.92 -29.75
CA LEU A 118 -0.67 -0.56 -30.17
C LEU A 118 0.20 -0.15 -31.37
N ARG A 119 1.51 -0.44 -31.33
CA ARG A 119 2.45 -0.16 -32.42
C ARG A 119 2.10 -0.93 -33.70
N ASP A 120 1.73 -2.21 -33.57
CA ASP A 120 1.33 -3.05 -34.71
C ASP A 120 0.05 -2.52 -35.39
N ALA A 121 -0.80 -1.80 -34.64
CA ALA A 121 -1.97 -1.11 -35.16
C ALA A 121 -1.68 0.28 -35.76
N GLY A 122 -0.39 0.68 -35.86
CA GLY A 122 0.04 1.96 -36.42
C GLY A 122 -0.08 3.16 -35.48
N ILE A 123 -0.27 2.93 -34.18
CA ILE A 123 -0.36 3.97 -33.16
C ILE A 123 1.04 4.39 -32.71
N GLU A 124 1.29 5.70 -32.62
CA GLU A 124 2.52 6.25 -32.05
C GLU A 124 2.55 5.99 -30.53
N VAL A 125 3.59 5.29 -30.02
CA VAL A 125 3.71 4.96 -28.60
C VAL A 125 5.02 5.44 -28.01
N THR A 126 4.94 6.42 -27.09
CA THR A 126 6.04 6.90 -26.24
C THR A 126 5.97 6.20 -24.90
N VAL A 127 7.12 5.71 -24.38
CA VAL A 127 7.19 4.95 -23.10
C VAL A 127 8.23 5.56 -22.19
N GLY A 128 8.02 5.48 -20.87
CA GLY A 128 9.00 5.88 -19.85
C GLY A 128 8.85 7.33 -19.36
N VAL A 129 7.72 7.97 -19.63
CA VAL A 129 7.48 9.34 -19.15
C VAL A 129 7.14 9.34 -17.66
N LEU A 130 8.01 9.96 -16.85
CA LEU A 130 7.97 9.89 -15.38
C LEU A 130 7.95 8.44 -14.86
N GLU A 131 8.78 7.58 -15.47
CA GLU A 131 8.76 6.14 -15.18
C GLU A 131 8.99 5.84 -13.70
N LYS A 132 9.94 6.53 -13.06
CA LYS A 132 10.23 6.33 -11.63
C LYS A 132 9.01 6.60 -10.75
N GLU A 133 8.31 7.72 -11.00
CA GLU A 133 7.10 8.11 -10.27
C GLU A 133 5.93 7.16 -10.54
N CYS A 134 5.81 6.65 -11.77
CA CYS A 134 4.78 5.67 -12.13
C CYS A 134 5.06 4.30 -11.50
N ARG A 135 6.31 3.84 -11.47
CA ARG A 135 6.70 2.61 -10.74
C ARG A 135 6.45 2.72 -9.24
N GLU A 136 6.76 3.89 -8.66
CA GLU A 136 6.49 4.17 -7.26
C GLU A 136 4.99 4.06 -6.92
N LEU A 137 4.12 4.50 -7.82
CA LEU A 137 2.68 4.41 -7.65
C LEU A 137 2.17 2.97 -7.52
N ILE A 138 2.79 2.04 -8.23
CA ILE A 138 2.37 0.63 -8.29
C ILE A 138 3.26 -0.31 -7.45
N ARG A 139 4.15 0.23 -6.59
CA ARG A 139 5.15 -0.56 -5.85
C ARG A 139 4.54 -1.74 -5.06
N ALA A 140 3.40 -1.52 -4.40
CA ALA A 140 2.71 -2.59 -3.65
C ALA A 140 2.23 -3.72 -4.57
N PHE A 141 1.70 -3.38 -5.74
CA PHE A 141 1.32 -4.35 -6.76
C PHE A 141 2.53 -5.14 -7.27
N VAL A 142 3.66 -4.45 -7.51
CA VAL A 142 4.92 -5.07 -7.95
C VAL A 142 5.46 -6.04 -6.90
N THR A 143 5.60 -5.58 -5.65
CA THR A 143 6.07 -6.42 -4.53
C THR A 143 5.20 -7.67 -4.38
N PHE A 144 3.89 -7.49 -4.35
CA PHE A 144 2.95 -8.60 -4.19
C PHE A 144 3.10 -9.66 -5.30
N ASN A 145 3.19 -9.23 -6.56
CA ASN A 145 3.25 -10.15 -7.69
C ASN A 145 4.62 -10.78 -7.91
N LEU A 146 5.72 -10.06 -7.64
CA LEU A 146 7.08 -10.55 -7.85
C LEU A 146 7.68 -11.23 -6.61
N LYS A 147 7.57 -10.59 -5.44
CA LYS A 147 8.14 -11.10 -4.18
C LYS A 147 7.19 -12.08 -3.44
N LYS A 148 5.94 -12.28 -3.94
CA LYS A 148 4.94 -13.18 -3.37
C LYS A 148 4.65 -12.93 -1.89
N ARG A 149 4.65 -11.66 -1.50
CA ARG A 149 4.34 -11.17 -0.15
C ARG A 149 3.69 -9.79 -0.21
N PRO A 150 3.04 -9.32 0.87
CA PRO A 150 2.61 -7.93 0.98
C PRO A 150 3.78 -6.95 0.85
N TYR A 151 3.49 -5.74 0.39
CA TYR A 151 4.34 -4.57 0.63
C TYR A 151 4.21 -4.18 2.11
N ILE A 152 5.33 -4.11 2.82
CA ILE A 152 5.35 -3.99 4.28
C ILE A 152 5.86 -2.62 4.68
N THR A 153 5.00 -1.88 5.38
CA THR A 153 5.31 -0.60 6.01
C THR A 153 5.47 -0.81 7.52
N LEU A 154 6.63 -0.48 8.06
CA LEU A 154 6.85 -0.44 9.50
C LEU A 154 6.58 0.98 10.03
N LYS A 155 5.93 1.12 11.18
CA LYS A 155 5.69 2.42 11.80
C LYS A 155 5.87 2.35 13.31
N TRP A 156 6.67 3.27 13.84
CA TRP A 156 6.75 3.49 15.28
C TRP A 156 7.03 4.96 15.63
N ALA A 157 6.82 5.31 16.89
CA ALA A 157 7.29 6.54 17.47
C ALA A 157 8.31 6.20 18.56
N GLN A 158 9.33 7.01 18.71
CA GLN A 158 10.36 6.85 19.73
C GLN A 158 10.69 8.18 20.41
N SER A 159 11.11 8.13 21.67
CA SER A 159 11.63 9.26 22.41
C SER A 159 12.94 9.79 21.80
N ALA A 160 13.39 10.95 22.22
CA ALA A 160 14.63 11.56 21.78
C ALA A 160 15.86 10.69 22.09
N ASP A 161 15.78 9.88 23.14
CA ASP A 161 16.82 8.95 23.61
C ASP A 161 16.59 7.48 23.18
N GLY A 162 15.64 7.25 22.22
CA GLY A 162 15.53 5.97 21.52
C GLY A 162 14.69 4.91 22.20
N PHE A 163 13.65 5.28 22.96
CA PHE A 163 12.72 4.32 23.58
C PHE A 163 11.32 4.44 22.97
N LEU A 164 10.62 3.29 22.85
CA LEU A 164 9.21 3.24 22.40
C LEU A 164 8.23 3.57 23.52
N ASP A 165 8.53 3.18 24.74
CA ASP A 165 7.69 3.32 25.93
C ASP A 165 8.52 3.12 27.19
N ILE A 166 7.99 3.48 28.35
CA ILE A 166 8.53 3.09 29.66
C ILE A 166 8.32 1.59 29.88
N ARG A 167 9.05 1.00 30.83
CA ARG A 167 8.78 -0.36 31.29
C ARG A 167 7.53 -0.36 32.18
N ARG A 168 6.48 -1.04 31.72
CA ARG A 168 5.20 -1.13 32.45
C ARG A 168 4.58 -2.52 32.30
N GLU A 169 3.80 -2.93 33.26
CA GLU A 169 2.99 -4.14 33.23
C GLU A 169 1.51 -3.79 33.03
N ASP A 170 1.13 -2.57 33.37
CA ASP A 170 -0.21 -1.99 33.22
C ASP A 170 -0.11 -0.47 32.94
N GLY A 171 -1.26 0.19 32.94
CA GLY A 171 -1.38 1.64 32.76
C GLY A 171 -1.25 2.13 31.33
N ASN A 172 -1.25 3.44 31.16
CA ASN A 172 -1.23 4.09 29.86
C ASN A 172 0.19 4.19 29.28
N ALA A 173 0.31 3.94 27.98
CA ALA A 173 1.53 4.22 27.23
C ALA A 173 1.91 5.70 27.27
N VAL A 174 3.20 5.98 27.22
CA VAL A 174 3.67 7.36 27.05
C VAL A 174 3.25 7.84 25.66
N ARG A 175 2.58 8.98 25.61
CA ARG A 175 2.16 9.58 24.34
C ARG A 175 3.35 10.28 23.69
N LEU A 176 3.97 9.62 22.72
CA LEU A 176 5.09 10.14 21.93
C LEU A 176 4.63 10.91 20.69
N SER A 177 3.49 10.49 20.09
CA SER A 177 2.99 11.08 18.85
C SER A 177 2.17 12.35 19.10
N THR A 178 2.33 13.33 18.20
CA THR A 178 1.51 14.55 18.18
C THR A 178 0.10 14.25 17.62
N PRO A 179 -0.89 15.15 17.83
CA PRO A 179 -2.22 14.99 17.24
C PRO A 179 -2.19 14.87 15.71
N LEU A 180 -1.39 15.68 15.02
CA LEU A 180 -1.28 15.62 13.57
C LEU A 180 -0.57 14.35 13.09
N SER A 181 0.38 13.82 13.86
CA SER A 181 0.99 12.52 13.61
C SER A 181 -0.04 11.39 13.80
N THR A 182 -0.89 11.47 14.81
CA THR A 182 -1.98 10.51 15.02
C THR A 182 -2.95 10.51 13.82
N LEU A 183 -3.36 11.68 13.34
CA LEU A 183 -4.17 11.80 12.13
C LEU A 183 -3.51 11.14 10.90
N ALA A 184 -2.21 11.35 10.73
CA ALA A 184 -1.46 10.74 9.64
C ALA A 184 -1.36 9.21 9.77
N VAL A 185 -1.29 8.66 10.98
CA VAL A 185 -1.37 7.22 11.23
C VAL A 185 -2.74 6.67 10.83
N HIS A 186 -3.83 7.35 11.17
CA HIS A 186 -5.17 6.94 10.74
C HIS A 186 -5.33 6.98 9.22
N LYS A 187 -4.74 7.96 8.53
CA LYS A 187 -4.64 7.97 7.07
C LYS A 187 -3.87 6.76 6.56
N MET A 188 -2.71 6.46 7.14
CA MET A 188 -1.89 5.31 6.77
C MET A 188 -2.68 4.00 6.94
N ARG A 189 -3.42 3.82 8.04
CA ARG A 189 -4.29 2.66 8.25
C ARG A 189 -5.37 2.52 7.18
N ALA A 190 -5.99 3.63 6.77
CA ALA A 190 -7.01 3.63 5.70
C ALA A 190 -6.45 3.20 4.34
N GLU A 191 -5.16 3.42 4.11
CA GLU A 191 -4.45 3.07 2.87
C GLU A 191 -3.90 1.64 2.87
N GLN A 192 -3.91 0.94 4.04
CA GLN A 192 -3.42 -0.44 4.16
C GLN A 192 -4.55 -1.47 4.14
N LYS A 193 -4.24 -2.68 3.69
CA LYS A 193 -5.20 -3.81 3.67
C LYS A 193 -5.18 -4.61 4.96
N ALA A 194 -4.04 -4.64 5.65
CA ALA A 194 -3.92 -5.28 6.97
C ALA A 194 -3.00 -4.50 7.89
N ILE A 195 -3.19 -4.70 9.20
CA ILE A 195 -2.38 -4.11 10.27
C ILE A 195 -2.02 -5.18 11.29
N LEU A 196 -0.74 -5.28 11.64
CA LEU A 196 -0.19 -6.28 12.55
C LEU A 196 0.36 -5.64 13.81
N VAL A 197 0.05 -6.26 14.95
CA VAL A 197 0.70 -5.99 16.23
C VAL A 197 1.12 -7.29 16.91
N GLY A 198 2.15 -7.20 17.75
CA GLY A 198 2.56 -8.29 18.62
C GLY A 198 1.65 -8.43 19.86
N ARG A 199 1.72 -9.60 20.51
CA ARG A 199 0.91 -9.91 21.70
C ARG A 199 1.04 -8.87 22.82
N ARG A 200 2.27 -8.42 23.13
CA ARG A 200 2.50 -7.47 24.24
C ARG A 200 1.83 -6.12 23.96
N THR A 201 1.92 -5.60 22.75
CA THR A 201 1.23 -4.38 22.33
C THR A 201 -0.29 -4.55 22.42
N ALA A 202 -0.82 -5.68 21.95
CA ALA A 202 -2.24 -5.99 22.05
C ALA A 202 -2.73 -5.98 23.51
N LEU A 203 -1.93 -6.58 24.41
CA LEU A 203 -2.27 -6.71 25.84
C LEU A 203 -2.19 -5.38 26.59
N LEU A 204 -1.09 -4.63 26.43
CA LEU A 204 -0.80 -3.45 27.23
C LEU A 204 -1.50 -2.18 26.72
N ASP A 205 -1.61 -2.02 25.41
CA ASP A 205 -2.16 -0.81 24.79
C ASP A 205 -3.64 -0.98 24.42
N ASN A 206 -4.13 -2.22 24.41
CA ASN A 206 -5.50 -2.56 23.98
C ASN A 206 -5.97 -1.74 22.76
N PRO A 207 -5.20 -1.72 21.65
CA PRO A 207 -5.47 -0.83 20.55
C PRO A 207 -6.64 -1.33 19.70
N SER A 208 -7.51 -0.41 19.27
CA SER A 208 -8.58 -0.76 18.32
C SER A 208 -8.08 -1.06 16.91
N LEU A 209 -6.93 -0.50 16.50
CA LEU A 209 -6.33 -0.62 15.17
C LEU A 209 -7.26 -0.22 14.01
N THR A 210 -8.21 0.65 14.28
CA THR A 210 -9.24 1.12 13.35
C THR A 210 -8.93 2.52 12.81
N VAL A 211 -9.61 2.89 11.73
CA VAL A 211 -9.60 4.24 11.16
C VAL A 211 -10.72 5.05 11.82
N ARG A 212 -10.37 6.02 12.66
CA ARG A 212 -11.32 6.88 13.39
C ARG A 212 -11.18 8.36 13.06
N GLU A 213 -9.95 8.80 12.81
CA GLU A 213 -9.61 10.21 12.57
C GLU A 213 -9.32 10.50 11.09
N TRP A 214 -9.65 9.56 10.20
CA TRP A 214 -9.53 9.70 8.75
C TRP A 214 -10.67 9.01 8.04
N TYR A 215 -10.94 9.39 6.79
CA TYR A 215 -11.90 8.70 5.94
C TYR A 215 -11.28 7.42 5.36
N GLY A 216 -12.03 6.33 5.35
CA GLY A 216 -11.61 5.07 4.73
C GLY A 216 -12.14 3.83 5.43
N GLN A 217 -11.73 2.66 4.94
CA GLN A 217 -12.08 1.37 5.53
C GLN A 217 -11.04 0.96 6.59
N ASN A 218 -11.50 0.20 7.58
CA ASN A 218 -10.59 -0.42 8.53
C ASN A 218 -9.76 -1.52 7.84
N PRO A 219 -8.45 -1.61 8.11
CA PRO A 219 -7.65 -2.76 7.69
C PRO A 219 -8.04 -4.03 8.43
N LEU A 220 -7.77 -5.20 7.84
CA LEU A 220 -7.82 -6.49 8.56
C LEU A 220 -6.85 -6.45 9.73
N ARG A 221 -7.33 -6.66 10.94
CA ARG A 221 -6.50 -6.68 12.15
C ARG A 221 -5.78 -8.03 12.26
N LEU A 222 -4.48 -8.00 12.50
CA LEU A 222 -3.64 -9.17 12.68
C LEU A 222 -2.94 -9.11 14.04
N VAL A 223 -2.94 -10.22 14.76
CA VAL A 223 -2.24 -10.32 16.04
C VAL A 223 -1.53 -11.68 16.16
N ILE A 224 -0.33 -11.66 16.73
CA ILE A 224 0.42 -12.88 17.07
C ILE A 224 0.13 -13.22 18.53
N ASP A 225 -0.60 -14.32 18.77
CA ASP A 225 -0.87 -14.84 20.13
C ASP A 225 -0.65 -16.35 20.17
N ARG A 226 0.61 -16.74 20.34
CA ARG A 226 1.06 -18.12 20.28
C ARG A 226 0.16 -19.08 21.05
N GLN A 227 -0.16 -18.76 22.32
CA GLN A 227 -0.87 -19.64 23.27
C GLN A 227 -2.36 -19.29 23.47
N LEU A 228 -2.89 -18.32 22.73
CA LEU A 228 -4.26 -17.78 22.91
C LEU A 228 -4.49 -17.29 24.33
N THR A 229 -3.56 -16.50 24.85
CA THR A 229 -3.59 -15.95 26.21
C THR A 229 -4.07 -14.51 26.29
N LEU A 230 -4.36 -13.88 25.17
CA LEU A 230 -4.94 -12.54 25.16
C LEU A 230 -6.37 -12.57 25.71
N PRO A 231 -6.71 -11.64 26.63
CA PRO A 231 -8.06 -11.53 27.18
C PRO A 231 -9.09 -11.20 26.08
N THR A 232 -10.25 -11.83 26.14
CA THR A 232 -11.32 -11.69 25.15
C THR A 232 -12.02 -10.33 25.15
N HIS A 233 -11.85 -9.52 26.21
CA HIS A 233 -12.40 -8.18 26.31
C HIS A 233 -11.60 -7.10 25.58
N LEU A 234 -10.46 -7.45 24.98
CA LEU A 234 -9.64 -6.50 24.23
C LEU A 234 -10.40 -6.01 22.98
N HIS A 235 -10.15 -4.77 22.57
CA HIS A 235 -10.74 -4.16 21.36
C HIS A 235 -10.49 -4.98 20.09
N LEU A 236 -9.40 -5.75 20.02
CA LEU A 236 -9.14 -6.68 18.90
C LEU A 236 -10.22 -7.76 18.74
N PHE A 237 -10.97 -8.06 19.82
CA PHE A 237 -11.99 -9.10 19.85
C PHE A 237 -13.43 -8.56 20.00
N ASP A 238 -13.60 -7.24 19.86
CA ASP A 238 -14.89 -6.54 20.03
C ASP A 238 -15.92 -6.79 18.92
N GLY A 239 -15.53 -7.50 17.88
CA GLY A 239 -16.43 -7.80 16.77
C GLY A 239 -16.67 -6.66 15.76
N SER A 240 -16.09 -5.49 15.98
CA SER A 240 -16.30 -4.33 15.11
C SER A 240 -15.56 -4.40 13.76
N THR A 241 -14.47 -5.17 13.70
CA THR A 241 -13.62 -5.30 12.52
C THR A 241 -13.05 -6.72 12.46
N PRO A 242 -12.95 -7.36 11.28
CA PRO A 242 -12.36 -8.67 11.15
C PRO A 242 -10.95 -8.74 11.76
N THR A 243 -10.69 -9.82 12.48
CA THR A 243 -9.41 -10.05 13.15
C THR A 243 -8.92 -11.47 12.87
N LEU A 244 -7.64 -11.59 12.53
CA LEU A 244 -6.95 -12.86 12.32
C LEU A 244 -5.86 -13.02 13.38
N VAL A 245 -5.86 -14.15 14.08
CA VAL A 245 -4.93 -14.49 15.15
C VAL A 245 -3.98 -15.58 14.69
N PHE A 246 -2.69 -15.31 14.71
CA PHE A 246 -1.65 -16.29 14.46
C PHE A 246 -1.28 -16.99 15.76
N THR A 247 -1.43 -18.32 15.81
CA THR A 247 -1.31 -19.13 17.02
C THR A 247 -0.72 -20.51 16.71
N GLU A 248 -0.26 -21.24 17.72
CA GLU A 248 0.14 -22.65 17.58
C GLU A 248 -1.02 -23.63 17.91
N LYS A 249 -2.17 -23.08 18.36
CA LYS A 249 -3.33 -23.87 18.78
C LYS A 249 -4.43 -23.85 17.75
N GLU A 250 -5.02 -25.00 17.50
CA GLU A 250 -6.24 -25.07 16.71
C GLU A 250 -7.42 -24.47 17.48
N LYS A 251 -8.16 -23.60 16.81
CA LYS A 251 -9.40 -23.02 17.33
C LYS A 251 -10.35 -22.70 16.18
N ALA A 252 -11.63 -23.02 16.38
CA ALA A 252 -12.65 -22.74 15.38
C ALA A 252 -12.82 -21.23 15.14
N ALA A 253 -12.90 -20.86 13.85
CA ALA A 253 -13.19 -19.50 13.46
C ALA A 253 -14.65 -19.12 13.73
N THR A 254 -14.88 -17.82 13.93
CA THR A 254 -16.20 -17.19 13.86
C THR A 254 -16.32 -16.37 12.57
N GLN A 255 -17.44 -15.70 12.36
CA GLN A 255 -17.64 -14.86 11.18
C GLN A 255 -16.61 -13.72 11.04
N ILE A 256 -16.09 -13.22 12.17
CA ILE A 256 -15.21 -12.04 12.23
C ILE A 256 -13.86 -12.28 12.91
N LEU A 257 -13.68 -13.46 13.51
CA LEU A 257 -12.45 -13.83 14.22
C LEU A 257 -11.94 -15.16 13.66
N THR A 258 -10.82 -15.10 12.96
CA THR A 258 -10.17 -16.26 12.33
C THR A 258 -8.89 -16.60 13.06
N TYR A 259 -8.62 -17.88 13.25
CA TYR A 259 -7.39 -18.41 13.83
C TYR A 259 -6.60 -19.13 12.75
N VAL A 260 -5.31 -18.83 12.66
CA VAL A 260 -4.38 -19.49 11.72
C VAL A 260 -3.30 -20.16 12.52
N THR A 261 -3.21 -21.47 12.41
CA THR A 261 -2.20 -22.27 13.09
C THR A 261 -0.88 -22.17 12.35
N LEU A 262 0.18 -21.80 13.08
CA LEU A 262 1.54 -21.71 12.58
C LEU A 262 2.46 -22.61 13.41
N ASP A 263 3.55 -23.06 12.80
CA ASP A 263 4.63 -23.77 13.49
C ASP A 263 5.58 -22.77 14.16
N PHE A 264 5.40 -22.57 15.47
CA PHE A 264 6.26 -21.70 16.29
C PHE A 264 7.60 -22.36 16.68
N GLY A 265 7.85 -23.58 16.26
CA GLY A 265 9.18 -24.19 16.31
C GLY A 265 10.10 -23.68 15.20
N GLN A 266 9.54 -23.02 14.21
CA GLN A 266 10.23 -22.39 13.09
C GLN A 266 10.00 -20.88 13.05
N ASN A 267 10.66 -20.21 12.11
CA ASN A 267 10.41 -18.79 11.87
C ASN A 267 8.97 -18.56 11.39
N ILE A 268 8.20 -17.77 12.15
CA ILE A 268 6.78 -17.52 11.84
C ILE A 268 6.57 -16.43 10.80
N LEU A 269 7.49 -15.47 10.61
CA LEU A 269 7.25 -14.37 9.68
C LEU A 269 7.11 -14.84 8.22
N PRO A 270 7.95 -15.75 7.69
CA PRO A 270 7.72 -16.32 6.37
C PRO A 270 6.37 -17.04 6.24
N GLN A 271 5.93 -17.76 7.28
CA GLN A 271 4.63 -18.43 7.30
C GLN A 271 3.48 -17.42 7.25
N ILE A 272 3.58 -16.33 8.02
CA ILE A 272 2.62 -15.22 7.97
C ILE A 272 2.57 -14.63 6.55
N MET A 273 3.72 -14.40 5.91
CA MET A 273 3.77 -13.88 4.53
C MET A 273 3.07 -14.81 3.54
N GLN A 274 3.23 -16.12 3.66
CA GLN A 274 2.54 -17.12 2.84
C GLN A 274 1.02 -17.05 3.03
N VAL A 275 0.54 -17.03 4.27
CA VAL A 275 -0.90 -16.89 4.58
C VAL A 275 -1.46 -15.60 3.98
N LEU A 276 -0.78 -14.47 4.19
CA LEU A 276 -1.23 -13.17 3.67
C LEU A 276 -1.25 -13.13 2.14
N PHE A 277 -0.30 -13.79 1.48
CA PHE A 277 -0.22 -13.83 0.01
C PHE A 277 -1.20 -14.85 -0.58
N TYR A 278 -1.15 -16.12 -0.15
CA TYR A 278 -1.88 -17.21 -0.82
C TYR A 278 -3.33 -17.32 -0.38
N GLU A 279 -3.64 -17.06 0.89
CA GLU A 279 -4.98 -17.27 1.44
C GLU A 279 -5.75 -15.95 1.50
N GLN A 280 -5.15 -14.92 2.10
CA GLN A 280 -5.83 -13.64 2.36
C GLN A 280 -5.76 -12.65 1.19
N LYS A 281 -4.83 -12.85 0.23
CA LYS A 281 -4.61 -11.94 -0.92
C LYS A 281 -4.34 -10.49 -0.48
N ILE A 282 -3.65 -10.29 0.63
CA ILE A 282 -3.31 -8.99 1.21
C ILE A 282 -2.09 -8.40 0.50
N GLN A 283 -2.25 -7.25 -0.16
CA GLN A 283 -1.17 -6.59 -0.89
C GLN A 283 -0.33 -5.64 -0.04
N THR A 284 -0.88 -5.09 1.03
CA THR A 284 -0.18 -4.13 1.89
C THR A 284 -0.38 -4.47 3.35
N LEU A 285 0.70 -4.39 4.12
CA LEU A 285 0.74 -4.68 5.55
C LEU A 285 1.38 -3.52 6.30
N LEU A 286 0.68 -2.96 7.28
CA LEU A 286 1.23 -2.04 8.26
C LEU A 286 1.60 -2.80 9.53
N VAL A 287 2.83 -2.66 10.01
CA VAL A 287 3.26 -3.19 11.31
C VAL A 287 3.45 -2.03 12.28
N GLU A 288 2.58 -1.96 13.29
CA GLU A 288 2.57 -0.82 14.24
C GLU A 288 3.15 -1.13 15.61
N GLY A 289 3.67 -2.35 15.84
CA GLY A 289 4.21 -2.48 17.12
C GLY A 289 4.51 -3.87 17.70
N GLY A 290 4.97 -3.78 18.84
CA GLY A 290 5.99 -3.89 19.72
C GLY A 290 7.42 -3.94 19.16
N SER A 291 8.38 -3.53 19.97
CA SER A 291 9.80 -3.47 19.61
C SER A 291 10.30 -4.80 19.01
N GLN A 292 10.01 -5.91 19.65
CA GLN A 292 10.43 -7.24 19.19
C GLN A 292 9.84 -7.61 17.82
N THR A 293 8.56 -7.31 17.58
CA THR A 293 7.91 -7.60 16.30
C THR A 293 8.55 -6.77 15.19
N LEU A 294 8.68 -5.46 15.39
CA LEU A 294 9.33 -4.56 14.43
C LEU A 294 10.78 -4.97 14.16
N GLN A 295 11.54 -5.29 15.21
CA GLN A 295 12.93 -5.72 15.10
C GLN A 295 13.05 -7.02 14.28
N ALA A 296 12.17 -7.99 14.50
CA ALA A 296 12.15 -9.24 13.74
C ALA A 296 11.90 -9.03 12.24
N PHE A 297 11.03 -8.09 11.87
CA PHE A 297 10.83 -7.71 10.46
C PHE A 297 12.08 -7.07 9.86
N LEU A 298 12.75 -6.18 10.59
CA LEU A 298 13.98 -5.53 10.16
C LEU A 298 15.12 -6.53 9.96
N GLU A 299 15.36 -7.41 10.92
CA GLU A 299 16.42 -8.43 10.89
C GLU A 299 16.26 -9.43 9.75
N GLN A 300 15.02 -9.74 9.36
CA GLN A 300 14.75 -10.68 8.27
C GLN A 300 14.64 -9.99 6.90
N GLY A 301 14.82 -8.67 6.82
CA GLY A 301 14.63 -7.92 5.58
C GLY A 301 13.18 -7.97 5.05
N LEU A 302 12.21 -8.30 5.90
CA LEU A 302 10.80 -8.38 5.54
C LEU A 302 10.11 -7.02 5.74
N TRP A 303 10.60 -6.03 5.05
CA TRP A 303 10.02 -4.68 5.03
C TRP A 303 10.38 -3.97 3.74
N ASP A 304 9.63 -2.94 3.37
CA ASP A 304 9.86 -2.14 2.16
C ASP A 304 10.05 -0.65 2.50
N GLU A 305 9.33 -0.16 3.52
CA GLU A 305 9.53 1.19 4.05
C GLU A 305 9.26 1.26 5.55
N ALA A 306 9.84 2.26 6.20
CA ALA A 306 9.63 2.54 7.62
C ALA A 306 9.38 4.03 7.87
N PHE A 307 8.39 4.33 8.70
CA PHE A 307 8.09 5.67 9.18
C PHE A 307 8.36 5.76 10.68
N ILE A 308 9.33 6.57 11.07
CA ILE A 308 9.78 6.74 12.45
C ILE A 308 9.50 8.16 12.88
N GLU A 309 8.71 8.32 13.92
CA GLU A 309 8.49 9.60 14.57
C GLU A 309 9.47 9.75 15.74
N HIS A 310 10.32 10.76 15.68
CA HIS A 310 11.22 11.13 16.78
C HIS A 310 10.56 12.21 17.62
N ALA A 311 10.04 11.81 18.78
CA ALA A 311 9.47 12.73 19.75
C ALA A 311 10.55 13.53 20.46
N ARG A 312 10.18 14.72 20.99
CA ARG A 312 11.09 15.56 21.78
C ARG A 312 11.21 15.13 23.25
N VAL A 313 10.41 14.14 23.65
CA VAL A 313 10.37 13.61 25.01
C VAL A 313 11.58 12.70 25.25
N THR A 314 12.19 12.79 26.41
CA THR A 314 13.25 11.89 26.90
C THR A 314 12.65 10.99 27.99
N LEU A 315 12.87 9.68 27.89
CA LEU A 315 12.33 8.69 28.83
C LEU A 315 13.37 8.20 29.84
N HIS A 316 14.67 8.34 29.53
CA HIS A 316 15.83 7.90 30.30
C HIS A 316 16.01 6.39 30.45
N ASP A 317 14.93 5.63 30.53
CA ASP A 317 14.87 4.16 30.51
C ASP A 317 13.54 3.69 29.92
N GLY A 318 13.51 2.50 29.37
CA GLY A 318 12.28 1.99 28.77
C GLY A 318 12.49 0.77 27.88
N ILE A 319 11.54 0.60 26.96
CA ILE A 319 11.58 -0.41 25.90
C ILE A 319 12.36 0.18 24.73
N PRO A 320 13.53 -0.34 24.37
CA PRO A 320 14.32 0.20 23.25
C PRO A 320 13.55 0.19 21.93
N ALA A 321 13.73 1.25 21.15
CA ALA A 321 13.23 1.29 19.78
C ALA A 321 13.99 0.27 18.90
N PRO A 322 13.35 -0.21 17.80
CA PRO A 322 14.04 -1.05 16.84
C PRO A 322 15.22 -0.34 16.20
N LEU A 323 16.25 -1.10 15.87
CA LEU A 323 17.46 -0.58 15.22
C LEU A 323 17.34 -0.82 13.71
N LEU A 324 17.31 0.27 12.94
CA LEU A 324 17.38 0.19 11.48
C LEU A 324 18.72 -0.41 11.03
N PRO A 325 18.72 -1.28 10.01
CA PRO A 325 19.95 -1.72 9.35
C PRO A 325 20.73 -0.53 8.79
N HIS A 326 22.05 -0.64 8.77
CA HIS A 326 22.93 0.41 8.20
C HIS A 326 22.70 0.56 6.68
N GLY A 327 22.97 1.75 6.16
CA GLY A 327 22.99 2.03 4.73
C GLY A 327 21.62 2.27 4.07
N GLN A 328 20.54 2.41 4.85
CA GLN A 328 19.22 2.69 4.30
C GLN A 328 19.09 4.15 3.84
N GLU A 329 18.48 4.37 2.66
CA GLU A 329 18.11 5.72 2.21
C GLU A 329 17.06 6.30 3.15
N SER A 330 17.37 7.42 3.80
CA SER A 330 16.48 8.09 4.73
C SER A 330 16.17 9.51 4.28
N ARG A 331 14.89 9.89 4.37
CA ARG A 331 14.42 11.27 4.20
C ARG A 331 13.84 11.75 5.50
N PHE A 332 14.15 13.00 5.85
CA PHE A 332 13.68 13.61 7.08
C PHE A 332 12.77 14.80 6.76
N PHE A 333 11.68 14.92 7.49
CA PHE A 333 10.77 16.06 7.40
C PHE A 333 10.09 16.30 8.75
N PHE A 334 9.57 17.51 8.96
CA PHE A 334 8.84 17.84 10.18
C PHE A 334 7.33 17.70 9.99
N ARG A 335 6.66 17.21 11.03
CA ARG A 335 5.21 17.16 11.14
C ARG A 335 4.83 17.61 12.55
N ASP A 336 4.15 18.76 12.68
CA ASP A 336 3.73 19.33 13.97
C ASP A 336 4.87 19.37 15.00
N GLY A 337 6.05 19.78 14.56
CA GLY A 337 7.24 19.87 15.39
C GLY A 337 7.95 18.56 15.71
N ALA A 338 7.38 17.40 15.39
CA ALA A 338 8.07 16.12 15.47
C ALA A 338 8.90 15.87 14.20
N LEU A 339 10.09 15.30 14.36
CA LEU A 339 10.92 14.87 13.23
C LEU A 339 10.43 13.49 12.76
N ILE A 340 10.06 13.40 11.49
CA ILE A 340 9.68 12.13 10.85
C ILE A 340 10.84 11.66 9.97
N GLN A 341 11.32 10.46 10.21
CA GLN A 341 12.27 9.76 9.35
C GLN A 341 11.49 8.74 8.50
N HIS A 342 11.59 8.87 7.20
CA HIS A 342 11.07 7.90 6.24
C HIS A 342 12.25 7.18 5.60
N CYS A 343 12.34 5.88 5.84
CA CYS A 343 13.37 5.01 5.29
C CYS A 343 12.78 4.10 4.24
N ARG A 344 13.60 3.74 3.25
CA ARG A 344 13.29 2.69 2.28
C ARG A 344 14.34 1.61 2.37
N HIS A 345 13.88 0.37 2.31
CA HIS A 345 14.76 -0.78 2.22
C HIS A 345 15.44 -0.74 0.85
N ALA A 346 16.78 -0.73 0.84
CA ALA A 346 17.56 -0.89 -0.39
C ALA A 346 17.31 -2.32 -0.93
N GLU A 347 16.98 -2.43 -2.21
CA GLU A 347 16.81 -3.73 -2.90
C GLU A 347 18.13 -4.44 -3.08
#